data_63fa1831fbbb9346b1ce5823ef103da5
#
_entry.id   63fa1831fbbb9346b1ce5823ef103da5
#
_cell.length_a   1.000
_cell.length_b   1.000
_cell.length_c   1.000
_cell.angle_alpha   90.00
_cell.angle_beta   90.00
_cell.angle_gamma   90.00
#
_symmetry.space_group_name_H-M   'P 1'
#
loop_
_entity.id
_entity.type
_entity.pdbx_description
1 polymer ?
#
loop_
_entity_poly.entity_id
_entity_poly.type
_entity_poly.pdbx_seq_one_letter_code
_entity_poly.pdbx_strand_id
1 'polypeptide(L)'
;MSTIFIPLNAFSNELGLQKDIDFYISIIAKSNADGIEIRRELLDPLSIHNEIKKIFISLASYNLKSIYSAPVPLWREDGSLNERALITLFEECKLLQATSLKLPLGYFHHENSNLDDFHSLLQKHSTVKLLIENDQTKEGGQIKNLLAFFKETDKKKSPVKMTYDIGNWIYLKEDALRAAALLSPYVAYYHLKHVLQSNDSLITVPISKEEHALWKTVDQHYFSNMPKALEFPLNPIVSEINSYIDLVKENEVEREKPVCKH
;
A
#
# COMPACT_ATOMS: atom_id res chain seq x y z
N MET A 1 3.31 0.89 -18.65
CA MET A 1 3.62 1.83 -17.55
C MET A 1 2.72 1.53 -16.37
N SER A 2 3.28 1.62 -15.18
CA SER A 2 2.57 1.34 -13.92
C SER A 2 1.47 2.36 -13.64
N THR A 3 0.42 1.91 -12.95
CA THR A 3 -0.60 2.77 -12.35
C THR A 3 -0.03 3.38 -11.07
N ILE A 4 -0.08 4.71 -10.93
CA ILE A 4 0.49 5.43 -9.79
C ILE A 4 -0.61 5.98 -8.90
N PHE A 5 -0.55 5.66 -7.61
CA PHE A 5 -1.43 6.14 -6.56
C PHE A 5 -0.70 7.12 -5.63
N ILE A 6 -1.44 8.06 -5.08
CA ILE A 6 -0.96 8.97 -4.03
C ILE A 6 -1.76 8.68 -2.75
N PRO A 7 -1.12 8.15 -1.70
CA PRO A 7 -1.78 7.98 -0.42
C PRO A 7 -2.05 9.32 0.27
N LEU A 8 -3.22 9.48 0.90
CA LEU A 8 -3.60 10.72 1.59
C LEU A 8 -2.63 11.12 2.71
N ASN A 9 -2.04 10.14 3.39
CA ASN A 9 -1.05 10.41 4.44
C ASN A 9 0.24 11.05 3.91
N ALA A 10 0.51 11.03 2.60
CA ALA A 10 1.61 11.78 2.01
C ALA A 10 1.49 13.30 2.22
N PHE A 11 0.26 13.81 2.42
CA PHE A 11 -0.02 15.23 2.69
C PHE A 11 -0.27 15.54 4.16
N SER A 12 -0.24 14.53 5.03
CA SER A 12 -0.45 14.72 6.48
C SER A 12 0.85 15.13 7.17
N ASN A 13 0.71 15.86 8.26
CA ASN A 13 1.77 16.11 9.24
C ASN A 13 1.30 15.63 10.62
N GLU A 14 2.01 15.99 11.68
CA GLU A 14 1.66 15.62 13.06
C GLU A 14 0.23 16.03 13.49
N LEU A 15 -0.34 17.02 12.84
CA LEU A 15 -1.71 17.51 13.08
C LEU A 15 -2.76 16.90 12.12
N GLY A 16 -2.34 15.94 11.27
CA GLY A 16 -3.18 15.35 10.22
C GLY A 16 -3.28 16.21 8.96
N LEU A 17 -4.37 16.05 8.20
CA LEU A 17 -4.62 16.84 7.00
C LEU A 17 -4.97 18.29 7.35
N GLN A 18 -4.37 19.24 6.63
CA GLN A 18 -4.60 20.69 6.85
C GLN A 18 -5.75 21.27 6.03
N LYS A 19 -6.29 20.48 5.09
CA LYS A 19 -7.39 20.84 4.20
C LYS A 19 -8.38 19.68 4.12
N ASP A 20 -9.57 19.97 3.59
CA ASP A 20 -10.55 18.93 3.30
C ASP A 20 -10.02 17.92 2.28
N ILE A 21 -10.48 16.68 2.35
CA ILE A 21 -10.06 15.61 1.46
C ILE A 21 -10.30 15.96 -0.01
N ASP A 22 -11.40 16.64 -0.32
CA ASP A 22 -11.72 17.10 -1.68
C ASP A 22 -10.67 18.04 -2.27
N PHE A 23 -10.02 18.86 -1.44
CA PHE A 23 -8.87 19.67 -1.90
C PHE A 23 -7.75 18.76 -2.42
N TYR A 24 -7.36 17.73 -1.66
CA TYR A 24 -6.28 16.81 -2.07
C TYR A 24 -6.67 15.97 -3.29
N ILE A 25 -7.93 15.50 -3.35
CA ILE A 25 -8.46 14.82 -4.55
C ILE A 25 -8.31 15.72 -5.77
N SER A 26 -8.66 17.00 -5.67
CA SER A 26 -8.55 17.95 -6.78
C SER A 26 -7.10 18.19 -7.24
N ILE A 27 -6.14 18.18 -6.33
CA ILE A 27 -4.70 18.31 -6.63
C ILE A 27 -4.19 17.05 -7.34
N ILE A 28 -4.53 15.86 -6.82
CA ILE A 28 -4.16 14.58 -7.40
C ILE A 28 -4.76 14.43 -8.80
N ALA A 29 -6.02 14.82 -8.99
CA ALA A 29 -6.71 14.78 -10.28
C ALA A 29 -6.07 15.68 -11.36
N LYS A 30 -5.39 16.76 -10.95
CA LYS A 30 -4.64 17.66 -11.86
C LYS A 30 -3.22 17.15 -12.16
N SER A 31 -2.76 16.15 -11.42
CA SER A 31 -1.46 15.52 -11.63
C SER A 31 -1.56 14.37 -12.63
N ASN A 32 -0.41 13.73 -12.93
CA ASN A 32 -0.34 12.53 -13.75
C ASN A 32 -0.59 11.23 -12.96
N ALA A 33 -1.13 11.32 -11.73
CA ALA A 33 -1.50 10.17 -10.92
C ALA A 33 -2.78 9.51 -11.45
N ASP A 34 -2.86 8.19 -11.34
CA ASP A 34 -4.02 7.40 -11.80
C ASP A 34 -5.06 7.21 -10.69
N GLY A 35 -4.70 7.45 -9.43
CA GLY A 35 -5.58 7.21 -8.30
C GLY A 35 -5.04 7.68 -6.97
N ILE A 36 -5.82 7.39 -5.94
CA ILE A 36 -5.56 7.79 -4.57
C ILE A 36 -5.71 6.58 -3.62
N GLU A 37 -4.89 6.52 -2.58
CA GLU A 37 -5.12 5.61 -1.47
C GLU A 37 -5.79 6.38 -0.32
N ILE A 38 -7.05 6.04 -0.06
CA ILE A 38 -7.83 6.61 1.03
C ILE A 38 -7.44 5.92 2.33
N ARG A 39 -7.06 6.69 3.32
CA ARG A 39 -6.60 6.23 4.63
C ARG A 39 -7.73 6.38 5.65
N ARG A 40 -8.25 5.24 6.14
CA ARG A 40 -9.41 5.19 7.05
C ARG A 40 -9.20 6.02 8.31
N GLU A 41 -7.99 6.04 8.85
CA GLU A 41 -7.62 6.79 10.05
C GLU A 41 -7.66 8.32 9.89
N LEU A 42 -7.74 8.81 8.66
CA LEU A 42 -7.89 10.23 8.35
C LEU A 42 -9.36 10.66 8.19
N LEU A 43 -10.30 9.71 8.29
CA LEU A 43 -11.75 9.95 8.21
C LEU A 43 -12.31 10.10 9.61
N ASP A 44 -13.37 10.93 9.76
CA ASP A 44 -14.09 11.05 11.03
C ASP A 44 -14.86 9.75 11.32
N PRO A 45 -14.52 9.04 12.41
CA PRO A 45 -15.18 7.78 12.77
C PRO A 45 -16.68 7.93 13.06
N LEU A 46 -17.16 9.15 13.40
CA LEU A 46 -18.57 9.42 13.68
C LEU A 46 -19.40 9.58 12.41
N SER A 47 -18.78 9.94 11.28
CA SER A 47 -19.45 10.22 10.02
C SER A 47 -18.88 9.41 8.83
N ILE A 48 -18.11 8.38 9.09
CA ILE A 48 -17.29 7.66 8.11
C ILE A 48 -18.04 7.25 6.83
N HIS A 49 -19.26 6.71 6.95
CA HIS A 49 -20.05 6.32 5.77
C HIS A 49 -20.47 7.52 4.91
N ASN A 50 -20.76 8.67 5.54
CA ASN A 50 -21.10 9.89 4.81
C ASN A 50 -19.86 10.48 4.11
N GLU A 51 -18.72 10.46 4.78
CA GLU A 51 -17.46 10.89 4.18
C GLU A 51 -17.07 10.01 3.00
N ILE A 52 -17.13 8.68 3.15
CA ILE A 52 -16.85 7.74 2.05
C ILE A 52 -17.74 8.02 0.84
N LYS A 53 -19.04 8.29 1.05
CA LYS A 53 -19.94 8.64 -0.07
C LYS A 53 -19.54 9.94 -0.77
N LYS A 54 -19.16 10.97 -0.01
CA LYS A 54 -18.68 12.24 -0.58
C LYS A 54 -17.39 12.01 -1.37
N ILE A 55 -16.43 11.28 -0.78
CA ILE A 55 -15.17 10.93 -1.43
C ILE A 55 -15.43 10.17 -2.73
N PHE A 56 -16.31 9.17 -2.72
CA PHE A 56 -16.69 8.42 -3.93
C PHE A 56 -17.20 9.34 -5.05
N ILE A 57 -18.12 10.28 -4.71
CA ILE A 57 -18.64 11.23 -5.70
C ILE A 57 -17.52 12.10 -6.28
N SER A 58 -16.62 12.58 -5.43
CA SER A 58 -15.48 13.39 -5.84
C SER A 58 -14.53 12.59 -6.74
N LEU A 59 -14.16 11.37 -6.38
CA LEU A 59 -13.30 10.48 -7.18
C LEU A 59 -13.93 10.17 -8.54
N ALA A 60 -15.22 9.86 -8.56
CA ALA A 60 -15.96 9.57 -9.80
C ALA A 60 -15.98 10.76 -10.77
N SER A 61 -16.10 11.99 -10.23
CA SER A 61 -16.10 13.21 -11.06
C SER A 61 -14.77 13.45 -11.79
N TYR A 62 -13.66 12.94 -11.24
CA TYR A 62 -12.32 13.03 -11.83
C TYR A 62 -11.85 11.73 -12.48
N ASN A 63 -12.66 10.66 -12.47
CA ASN A 63 -12.28 9.33 -12.97
C ASN A 63 -11.00 8.76 -12.30
N LEU A 64 -10.81 9.06 -11.01
CA LEU A 64 -9.69 8.55 -10.23
C LEU A 64 -10.01 7.17 -9.66
N LYS A 65 -9.05 6.25 -9.75
CA LYS A 65 -9.11 4.95 -9.07
C LYS A 65 -8.86 5.13 -7.56
N SER A 66 -9.35 4.20 -6.75
CA SER A 66 -9.06 4.22 -5.31
C SER A 66 -8.64 2.86 -4.77
N ILE A 67 -7.80 2.90 -3.74
CA ILE A 67 -7.47 1.82 -2.82
C ILE A 67 -7.91 2.30 -1.43
N TYR A 68 -8.51 1.42 -0.64
CA TYR A 68 -8.91 1.71 0.73
C TYR A 68 -7.97 1.05 1.71
N SER A 69 -7.35 1.83 2.57
CA SER A 69 -6.37 1.38 3.56
C SER A 69 -6.86 1.62 4.97
N ALA A 70 -6.76 0.61 5.83
CA ALA A 70 -7.14 0.72 7.24
C ALA A 70 -6.05 0.13 8.15
N PRO A 71 -5.68 0.79 9.27
CA PRO A 71 -4.70 0.29 10.23
C PRO A 71 -5.33 -0.72 11.20
N VAL A 72 -6.04 -1.69 10.64
CA VAL A 72 -6.75 -2.73 11.38
C VAL A 72 -6.10 -4.07 11.07
N PRO A 73 -5.54 -4.79 12.06
CA PRO A 73 -4.85 -6.04 11.78
C PRO A 73 -5.82 -7.12 11.31
N LEU A 74 -5.36 -7.92 10.34
CA LEU A 74 -6.09 -9.09 9.85
C LEU A 74 -6.30 -10.11 10.97
N TRP A 75 -5.23 -10.40 11.72
CA TRP A 75 -5.22 -11.32 12.85
C TRP A 75 -5.04 -10.56 14.16
N ARG A 76 -5.89 -10.86 15.17
CA ARG A 76 -5.81 -10.30 16.52
C ARG A 76 -4.63 -10.89 17.29
N GLU A 77 -4.32 -10.35 18.47
CA GLU A 77 -3.22 -10.80 19.33
C GLU A 77 -3.31 -12.27 19.73
N ASP A 78 -4.51 -12.80 19.86
CA ASP A 78 -4.75 -14.22 20.14
C ASP A 78 -4.68 -15.13 18.90
N GLY A 79 -4.35 -14.58 17.74
CA GLY A 79 -4.32 -15.29 16.46
C GLY A 79 -5.70 -15.52 15.82
N SER A 80 -6.78 -15.05 16.43
CA SER A 80 -8.12 -15.15 15.83
C SER A 80 -8.31 -14.16 14.67
N LEU A 81 -9.14 -14.54 13.69
CA LEU A 81 -9.51 -13.65 12.59
C LEU A 81 -10.31 -12.44 13.11
N ASN A 82 -9.95 -11.24 12.68
CA ASN A 82 -10.67 -10.02 13.04
C ASN A 82 -11.95 -9.84 12.17
N GLU A 83 -12.76 -10.90 12.09
CA GLU A 83 -13.86 -11.06 11.15
C GLU A 83 -14.83 -9.87 11.16
N ARG A 84 -15.28 -9.44 12.35
CA ARG A 84 -16.25 -8.34 12.45
C ARG A 84 -15.73 -7.04 11.85
N ALA A 85 -14.47 -6.69 12.15
CA ALA A 85 -13.86 -5.50 11.59
C ALA A 85 -13.66 -5.63 10.09
N LEU A 86 -13.26 -6.82 9.60
CA LEU A 86 -13.07 -7.08 8.18
C LEU A 86 -14.37 -6.93 7.38
N ILE A 87 -15.49 -7.45 7.89
CA ILE A 87 -16.81 -7.30 7.24
C ILE A 87 -17.12 -5.80 7.07
N THR A 88 -16.97 -5.01 8.14
CA THR A 88 -17.19 -3.56 8.07
C THR A 88 -16.29 -2.89 7.03
N LEU A 89 -14.99 -3.24 7.01
CA LEU A 89 -14.03 -2.66 6.07
C LEU A 89 -14.31 -3.06 4.61
N PHE A 90 -14.78 -4.28 4.37
CA PHE A 90 -15.22 -4.68 3.03
C PHE A 90 -16.46 -3.90 2.58
N GLU A 91 -17.40 -3.62 3.48
CA GLU A 91 -18.58 -2.79 3.18
C GLU A 91 -18.19 -1.34 2.89
N GLU A 92 -17.32 -0.75 3.71
CA GLU A 92 -16.75 0.58 3.48
C GLU A 92 -16.01 0.65 2.13
N CYS A 93 -15.21 -0.36 1.82
CA CYS A 93 -14.48 -0.47 0.55
C CYS A 93 -15.43 -0.55 -0.66
N LYS A 94 -16.51 -1.32 -0.57
CA LYS A 94 -17.56 -1.39 -1.59
C LYS A 94 -18.29 -0.05 -1.76
N LEU A 95 -18.60 0.63 -0.64
CA LEU A 95 -19.24 1.95 -0.67
C LEU A 95 -18.36 3.00 -1.37
N LEU A 96 -17.06 2.92 -1.18
CA LEU A 96 -16.06 3.76 -1.85
C LEU A 96 -15.86 3.35 -3.32
N GLN A 97 -16.30 2.15 -3.72
CA GLN A 97 -15.96 1.49 -4.98
C GLN A 97 -14.44 1.35 -5.19
N ALA A 98 -13.69 1.18 -4.10
CA ALA A 98 -12.27 0.96 -4.18
C ALA A 98 -11.95 -0.43 -4.77
N THR A 99 -10.86 -0.50 -5.54
CA THR A 99 -10.44 -1.74 -6.21
C THR A 99 -9.85 -2.76 -5.23
N SER A 100 -9.33 -2.28 -4.12
CA SER A 100 -8.64 -3.11 -3.12
C SER A 100 -8.82 -2.55 -1.71
N LEU A 101 -8.83 -3.45 -0.73
CA LEU A 101 -8.71 -3.19 0.70
C LEU A 101 -7.29 -3.56 1.15
N LYS A 102 -6.57 -2.63 1.80
CA LYS A 102 -5.21 -2.83 2.31
C LYS A 102 -5.21 -2.83 3.84
N LEU A 103 -4.58 -3.83 4.44
CA LEU A 103 -4.51 -4.05 5.89
C LEU A 103 -3.12 -4.55 6.32
N PRO A 104 -2.68 -4.31 7.57
CA PRO A 104 -1.55 -5.02 8.16
C PRO A 104 -1.90 -6.48 8.48
N LEU A 105 -0.88 -7.37 8.49
CA LEU A 105 -1.06 -8.79 8.83
C LEU A 105 -1.54 -8.98 10.27
N GLY A 106 -0.95 -8.25 11.21
CA GLY A 106 -1.15 -8.50 12.63
C GLY A 106 -0.53 -9.82 13.09
N TYR A 107 -1.19 -10.51 14.01
CA TYR A 107 -0.63 -11.65 14.76
C TYR A 107 -1.02 -12.99 14.13
N PHE A 108 -0.44 -13.29 12.97
CA PHE A 108 -0.64 -14.60 12.34
C PHE A 108 0.12 -15.70 13.09
N HIS A 109 -0.60 -16.71 13.55
CA HIS A 109 -0.05 -17.92 14.17
C HIS A 109 -0.43 -19.15 13.37
N HIS A 110 0.57 -19.87 12.86
CA HIS A 110 0.35 -21.04 12.00
C HIS A 110 -0.61 -22.08 12.59
N GLU A 111 -0.58 -22.26 13.93
CA GLU A 111 -1.40 -23.28 14.61
C GLU A 111 -2.79 -22.76 15.03
N ASN A 112 -2.92 -21.45 15.29
CA ASN A 112 -4.12 -20.87 15.89
C ASN A 112 -4.99 -20.10 14.90
N SER A 113 -4.39 -19.59 13.82
CA SER A 113 -5.11 -18.78 12.83
C SER A 113 -5.90 -19.66 11.86
N ASN A 114 -7.22 -19.55 11.90
CA ASN A 114 -8.12 -20.37 11.07
C ASN A 114 -8.17 -19.82 9.64
N LEU A 115 -7.39 -20.41 8.75
CA LEU A 115 -7.33 -20.02 7.33
C LEU A 115 -8.57 -20.47 6.53
N ASP A 116 -9.37 -21.41 7.01
CA ASP A 116 -10.62 -21.82 6.33
C ASP A 116 -11.71 -20.76 6.52
N ASP A 117 -11.82 -20.19 7.73
CA ASP A 117 -12.72 -19.07 7.98
C ASP A 117 -12.28 -17.83 7.18
N PHE A 118 -10.98 -17.55 7.15
CA PHE A 118 -10.43 -16.48 6.33
C PHE A 118 -10.73 -16.66 4.83
N HIS A 119 -10.48 -17.84 4.28
CA HIS A 119 -10.78 -18.14 2.89
C HIS A 119 -12.28 -17.98 2.58
N SER A 120 -13.15 -18.49 3.47
CA SER A 120 -14.61 -18.37 3.35
C SER A 120 -15.06 -16.91 3.37
N LEU A 121 -14.45 -16.08 4.21
CA LEU A 121 -14.71 -14.63 4.24
C LEU A 121 -14.33 -13.97 2.92
N LEU A 122 -13.15 -14.27 2.37
CA LEU A 122 -12.71 -13.71 1.09
C LEU A 122 -13.62 -14.10 -0.08
N GLN A 123 -14.14 -15.32 -0.09
CA GLN A 123 -15.10 -15.75 -1.11
C GLN A 123 -16.40 -14.95 -1.07
N LYS A 124 -16.92 -14.62 0.13
CA LYS A 124 -18.11 -13.77 0.30
C LYS A 124 -17.89 -12.33 -0.15
N HIS A 125 -16.66 -11.86 -0.15
CA HIS A 125 -16.28 -10.50 -0.52
C HIS A 125 -15.39 -10.44 -1.77
N SER A 126 -15.53 -11.38 -2.69
CA SER A 126 -14.68 -11.62 -3.88
C SER A 126 -14.59 -10.44 -4.87
N THR A 127 -15.47 -9.44 -4.77
CA THR A 127 -15.42 -8.22 -5.60
C THR A 127 -14.34 -7.23 -5.18
N VAL A 128 -13.78 -7.38 -3.97
CA VAL A 128 -12.73 -6.51 -3.40
C VAL A 128 -11.47 -7.34 -3.23
N LYS A 129 -10.36 -6.90 -3.79
CA LYS A 129 -9.05 -7.54 -3.59
C LYS A 129 -8.52 -7.20 -2.19
N LEU A 130 -8.10 -8.21 -1.44
CA LEU A 130 -7.41 -7.97 -0.17
C LEU A 130 -5.91 -7.93 -0.37
N LEU A 131 -5.29 -6.87 0.15
CA LEU A 131 -3.84 -6.66 0.16
C LEU A 131 -3.35 -6.63 1.60
N ILE A 132 -2.32 -7.43 1.91
CA ILE A 132 -1.66 -7.43 3.21
C ILE A 132 -0.32 -6.72 3.08
N GLU A 133 -0.15 -5.68 3.90
CA GLU A 133 1.07 -4.87 3.92
C GLU A 133 2.04 -5.34 5.01
N ASN A 134 3.34 -5.31 4.71
CA ASN A 134 4.37 -5.37 5.74
C ASN A 134 4.40 -4.04 6.49
N ASP A 135 3.95 -4.05 7.73
CA ASP A 135 3.96 -2.88 8.59
C ASP A 135 5.27 -2.75 9.40
N GLN A 136 5.33 -1.79 10.33
CA GLN A 136 6.50 -1.55 11.17
C GLN A 136 6.48 -2.34 12.48
N THR A 137 5.55 -3.28 12.65
CA THR A 137 5.48 -4.17 13.83
C THR A 137 6.29 -5.45 13.59
N LYS A 138 6.77 -6.06 14.66
CA LYS A 138 7.47 -7.34 14.56
C LYS A 138 6.54 -8.47 14.08
N GLU A 139 5.29 -8.38 14.44
CA GLU A 139 4.25 -9.37 14.14
C GLU A 139 3.84 -9.31 12.68
N GLY A 140 3.50 -8.12 12.19
CA GLY A 140 2.99 -7.92 10.84
C GLY A 140 4.06 -7.64 9.78
N GLY A 141 5.26 -7.19 10.18
CA GLY A 141 6.27 -6.70 9.25
C GLY A 141 7.49 -7.61 9.04
N GLN A 142 7.73 -8.67 9.85
CA GLN A 142 8.89 -9.53 9.63
C GLN A 142 8.71 -10.45 8.42
N ILE A 143 9.78 -10.62 7.62
CA ILE A 143 9.80 -11.49 6.43
C ILE A 143 9.28 -12.89 6.74
N LYS A 144 9.72 -13.49 7.86
CA LYS A 144 9.34 -14.85 8.25
C LYS A 144 7.84 -15.02 8.44
N ASN A 145 7.16 -14.04 9.06
CA ASN A 145 5.73 -14.10 9.36
C ASN A 145 4.89 -13.95 8.08
N LEU A 146 5.24 -12.96 7.24
CA LEU A 146 4.59 -12.75 5.96
C LEU A 146 4.79 -13.95 5.02
N LEU A 147 6.00 -14.49 4.95
CA LEU A 147 6.30 -15.65 4.11
C LEU A 147 5.53 -16.89 4.59
N ALA A 148 5.42 -17.11 5.90
CA ALA A 148 4.62 -18.19 6.47
C ALA A 148 3.14 -18.03 6.08
N PHE A 149 2.57 -16.83 6.28
CA PHE A 149 1.19 -16.54 5.93
C PHE A 149 0.91 -16.76 4.42
N PHE A 150 1.71 -16.17 3.54
CA PHE A 150 1.48 -16.29 2.10
C PHE A 150 1.68 -17.71 1.58
N LYS A 151 2.62 -18.48 2.13
CA LYS A 151 2.76 -19.91 1.78
C LYS A 151 1.53 -20.72 2.18
N GLU A 152 0.94 -20.47 3.34
CA GLU A 152 -0.25 -21.19 3.77
C GLU A 152 -1.50 -20.77 2.99
N THR A 153 -1.65 -19.49 2.69
CA THR A 153 -2.77 -19.00 1.86
C THR A 153 -2.65 -19.48 0.41
N ASP A 154 -1.44 -19.61 -0.14
CA ASP A 154 -1.20 -20.14 -1.48
C ASP A 154 -1.61 -21.61 -1.60
N LYS A 155 -1.30 -22.45 -0.60
CA LYS A 155 -1.77 -23.86 -0.54
C LYS A 155 -3.30 -23.97 -0.65
N LYS A 156 -4.02 -22.99 -0.09
CA LYS A 156 -5.49 -22.90 -0.14
C LYS A 156 -6.00 -22.16 -1.38
N LYS A 157 -5.12 -21.68 -2.25
CA LYS A 157 -5.46 -20.84 -3.41
C LYS A 157 -6.29 -19.61 -3.03
N SER A 158 -6.03 -19.03 -1.86
CA SER A 158 -6.69 -17.81 -1.41
C SER A 158 -6.28 -16.60 -2.28
N PRO A 159 -7.23 -15.73 -2.68
CA PRO A 159 -6.95 -14.64 -3.60
C PRO A 159 -6.28 -13.43 -2.94
N VAL A 160 -5.76 -13.58 -1.73
CA VAL A 160 -5.04 -12.52 -1.01
C VAL A 160 -3.69 -12.23 -1.66
N LYS A 161 -3.33 -10.94 -1.73
CA LYS A 161 -2.05 -10.47 -2.27
C LYS A 161 -1.34 -9.56 -1.28
N MET A 162 -0.13 -9.16 -1.62
CA MET A 162 0.72 -8.34 -0.77
C MET A 162 0.83 -6.92 -1.31
N THR A 163 0.79 -5.94 -0.40
CA THR A 163 1.42 -4.64 -0.59
C THR A 163 2.84 -4.73 -0.03
N TYR A 164 3.82 -4.53 -0.89
CA TYR A 164 5.21 -4.49 -0.49
C TYR A 164 5.63 -3.05 -0.24
N ASP A 165 5.87 -2.69 1.02
CA ASP A 165 6.38 -1.39 1.41
C ASP A 165 7.90 -1.48 1.65
N ILE A 166 8.67 -0.79 0.79
CA ILE A 166 10.12 -0.89 0.83
C ILE A 166 10.73 -0.27 2.09
N GLY A 167 10.15 0.82 2.59
CA GLY A 167 10.69 1.52 3.75
C GLY A 167 10.41 0.80 5.06
N ASN A 168 9.30 0.09 5.16
CA ASN A 168 8.94 -0.63 6.40
C ASN A 168 9.95 -1.73 6.75
N TRP A 169 10.61 -2.34 5.76
CA TRP A 169 11.73 -3.26 6.01
C TRP A 169 12.90 -2.59 6.73
N ILE A 170 13.21 -1.35 6.36
CA ILE A 170 14.33 -0.58 6.96
C ILE A 170 14.01 -0.26 8.43
N TYR A 171 12.77 0.12 8.75
CA TYR A 171 12.34 0.36 10.12
C TYR A 171 12.51 -0.88 11.02
N LEU A 172 12.31 -2.07 10.46
CA LEU A 172 12.47 -3.36 11.16
C LEU A 172 13.89 -3.94 11.07
N LYS A 173 14.82 -3.27 10.38
CA LYS A 173 16.17 -3.77 10.09
C LYS A 173 16.17 -5.11 9.33
N GLU A 174 15.15 -5.31 8.49
CA GLU A 174 15.04 -6.43 7.57
C GLU A 174 15.67 -6.07 6.22
N ASP A 175 16.16 -7.07 5.49
CA ASP A 175 16.75 -6.87 4.16
C ASP A 175 15.64 -6.79 3.09
N ALA A 176 15.43 -5.59 2.54
CA ALA A 176 14.38 -5.33 1.53
C ALA A 176 14.62 -6.14 0.23
N LEU A 177 15.86 -6.31 -0.24
CA LEU A 177 16.14 -7.11 -1.44
C LEU A 177 15.82 -8.58 -1.21
N ARG A 178 16.20 -9.12 -0.05
CA ARG A 178 15.84 -10.48 0.35
C ARG A 178 14.34 -10.65 0.47
N ALA A 179 13.64 -9.67 1.06
CA ALA A 179 12.19 -9.66 1.15
C ALA A 179 11.55 -9.69 -0.24
N ALA A 180 12.02 -8.84 -1.17
CA ALA A 180 11.54 -8.82 -2.55
C ALA A 180 11.75 -10.17 -3.25
N ALA A 181 12.94 -10.77 -3.13
CA ALA A 181 13.24 -12.06 -3.73
C ALA A 181 12.32 -13.19 -3.22
N LEU A 182 11.96 -13.19 -1.93
CA LEU A 182 11.13 -14.23 -1.32
C LEU A 182 9.63 -14.02 -1.52
N LEU A 183 9.17 -12.75 -1.54
CA LEU A 183 7.75 -12.39 -1.48
C LEU A 183 7.19 -11.90 -2.81
N SER A 184 8.02 -11.66 -3.83
CA SER A 184 7.58 -11.16 -5.14
C SER A 184 6.42 -11.94 -5.78
N PRO A 185 6.27 -13.28 -5.64
CA PRO A 185 5.12 -13.99 -6.22
C PRO A 185 3.76 -13.58 -5.64
N TYR A 186 3.77 -12.99 -4.45
CA TYR A 186 2.56 -12.59 -3.74
C TYR A 186 2.24 -11.11 -3.92
N VAL A 187 3.21 -10.27 -4.33
CA VAL A 187 3.07 -8.81 -4.42
C VAL A 187 2.15 -8.42 -5.58
N ALA A 188 1.27 -7.46 -5.32
CA ALA A 188 0.38 -6.86 -6.31
C ALA A 188 0.32 -5.32 -6.22
N TYR A 189 0.99 -4.73 -5.25
CA TYR A 189 1.06 -3.29 -5.02
C TYR A 189 2.38 -2.92 -4.34
N TYR A 190 3.05 -1.88 -4.82
CA TYR A 190 4.37 -1.48 -4.34
C TYR A 190 4.35 -0.07 -3.76
N HIS A 191 4.66 0.08 -2.47
CA HIS A 191 4.81 1.36 -1.80
C HIS A 191 6.25 1.83 -1.86
N LEU A 192 6.42 2.98 -2.49
CA LEU A 192 7.69 3.67 -2.68
C LEU A 192 7.89 4.70 -1.56
N LYS A 193 8.96 4.57 -0.82
CA LYS A 193 9.48 5.59 0.09
C LYS A 193 10.96 5.37 0.35
N HIS A 194 11.64 6.42 0.81
CA HIS A 194 13.01 6.32 1.27
C HIS A 194 13.05 6.55 2.78
N VAL A 195 13.93 5.86 3.47
CA VAL A 195 14.10 5.98 4.93
C VAL A 195 15.54 6.34 5.23
N LEU A 196 15.73 7.42 5.97
CA LEU A 196 17.04 7.90 6.40
C LEU A 196 17.15 7.86 7.91
N GLN A 197 18.39 7.63 8.37
CA GLN A 197 18.76 7.86 9.78
C GLN A 197 18.88 9.37 10.01
N SER A 198 18.11 9.90 10.97
CA SER A 198 18.19 11.30 11.41
C SER A 198 18.36 11.32 12.92
N ASN A 199 19.54 11.67 13.39
CA ASN A 199 19.92 11.54 14.79
C ASN A 199 19.66 10.11 15.30
N ASP A 200 18.82 9.95 16.35
CA ASP A 200 18.49 8.67 16.96
C ASP A 200 17.22 8.01 16.39
N SER A 201 16.61 8.60 15.33
CA SER A 201 15.36 8.11 14.74
C SER A 201 15.52 7.86 13.24
N LEU A 202 14.63 6.97 12.73
CA LEU A 202 14.44 6.79 11.29
C LEU A 202 13.30 7.72 10.83
N ILE A 203 13.50 8.36 9.68
CA ILE A 203 12.48 9.24 9.08
C ILE A 203 12.20 8.81 7.64
N THR A 204 10.95 8.90 7.24
CA THR A 204 10.53 8.71 5.86
C THR A 204 10.74 10.03 5.10
N VAL A 205 11.39 9.93 3.94
CA VAL A 205 11.68 11.04 3.04
C VAL A 205 11.30 10.64 1.59
N PRO A 206 11.21 11.61 0.67
CA PRO A 206 11.00 11.31 -0.74
C PRO A 206 12.05 10.35 -1.32
N ILE A 207 11.64 9.55 -2.31
CA ILE A 207 12.52 8.59 -2.98
C ILE A 207 13.75 9.28 -3.59
N SER A 208 14.91 8.62 -3.44
CA SER A 208 16.18 9.11 -4.00
C SER A 208 16.16 9.08 -5.53
N LYS A 209 16.76 10.10 -6.13
CA LYS A 209 16.98 10.19 -7.59
C LYS A 209 18.27 9.51 -8.05
N GLU A 210 19.09 9.02 -7.11
CA GLU A 210 20.36 8.35 -7.42
C GLU A 210 20.14 7.10 -8.30
N GLU A 211 21.12 6.82 -9.16
CA GLU A 211 21.07 5.72 -10.11
C GLU A 211 20.89 4.36 -9.43
N HIS A 212 21.62 4.15 -8.34
CA HIS A 212 21.62 2.88 -7.58
C HIS A 212 20.71 2.92 -6.35
N ALA A 213 19.68 3.78 -6.34
CA ALA A 213 18.73 3.83 -5.24
C ALA A 213 18.03 2.46 -5.07
N LEU A 214 17.89 2.01 -3.81
CA LEU A 214 17.31 0.72 -3.47
C LEU A 214 15.95 0.48 -4.14
N TRP A 215 15.08 1.51 -4.16
CA TRP A 215 13.75 1.40 -4.76
C TRP A 215 13.82 1.11 -6.26
N LYS A 216 14.80 1.68 -6.99
CA LYS A 216 14.99 1.43 -8.43
C LYS A 216 15.41 -0.01 -8.66
N THR A 217 16.37 -0.50 -7.87
CA THR A 217 16.83 -1.89 -7.94
C THR A 217 15.70 -2.87 -7.71
N VAL A 218 14.90 -2.66 -6.65
CA VAL A 218 13.75 -3.52 -6.34
C VAL A 218 12.70 -3.45 -7.44
N ASP A 219 12.38 -2.26 -7.93
CA ASP A 219 11.41 -2.05 -9.01
C ASP A 219 11.81 -2.79 -10.28
N GLN A 220 13.04 -2.56 -10.75
CA GLN A 220 13.55 -3.14 -11.99
C GLN A 220 13.60 -4.67 -11.96
N HIS A 221 13.95 -5.28 -10.83
CA HIS A 221 14.12 -6.73 -10.74
C HIS A 221 12.83 -7.48 -10.42
N TYR A 222 11.91 -6.86 -9.65
CA TYR A 222 10.78 -7.60 -9.08
C TYR A 222 9.40 -6.99 -9.40
N PHE A 223 9.27 -5.65 -9.49
CA PHE A 223 7.96 -4.99 -9.44
C PHE A 223 7.67 -4.04 -10.60
N SER A 224 8.44 -4.12 -11.69
CA SER A 224 8.14 -3.34 -12.90
C SER A 224 6.72 -3.61 -13.40
N ASN A 225 6.04 -2.57 -13.87
CA ASN A 225 4.65 -2.60 -14.34
C ASN A 225 3.58 -2.94 -13.28
N MET A 226 3.95 -3.06 -12.01
CA MET A 226 2.97 -3.16 -10.92
C MET A 226 2.39 -1.80 -10.56
N PRO A 227 1.15 -1.74 -10.03
CA PRO A 227 0.65 -0.53 -9.37
C PRO A 227 1.59 -0.09 -8.25
N LYS A 228 1.83 1.22 -8.13
CA LYS A 228 2.76 1.81 -7.16
C LYS A 228 2.11 2.95 -6.40
N ALA A 229 2.58 3.20 -5.18
CA ALA A 229 2.22 4.38 -4.39
C ALA A 229 3.45 5.22 -4.06
N LEU A 230 3.30 6.55 -4.09
CA LEU A 230 4.29 7.49 -3.57
C LEU A 230 3.97 7.76 -2.09
N GLU A 231 4.44 6.90 -1.18
CA GLU A 231 4.12 6.99 0.26
C GLU A 231 5.24 7.68 1.05
N PHE A 232 5.43 8.95 0.79
CA PHE A 232 6.38 9.81 1.49
C PHE A 232 5.84 11.25 1.55
N PRO A 233 6.38 12.13 2.41
CA PRO A 233 5.90 13.50 2.51
C PRO A 233 5.93 14.23 1.17
N LEU A 234 4.78 14.76 0.75
CA LEU A 234 4.58 15.53 -0.47
C LEU A 234 3.89 16.85 -0.13
N ASN A 235 4.29 17.92 -0.81
CA ASN A 235 3.49 19.13 -0.84
C ASN A 235 2.31 18.95 -1.83
N PRO A 236 1.15 19.58 -1.58
CA PRO A 236 0.01 19.52 -2.49
C PRO A 236 0.24 20.43 -3.71
N ILE A 237 1.32 20.20 -4.44
CA ILE A 237 1.76 20.95 -5.62
C ILE A 237 1.87 19.98 -6.81
N VAL A 238 1.07 20.22 -7.83
CA VAL A 238 0.95 19.34 -9.01
C VAL A 238 2.31 19.08 -9.69
N SER A 239 3.15 20.10 -9.86
CA SER A 239 4.47 19.94 -10.48
C SER A 239 5.43 19.08 -9.65
N GLU A 240 5.36 19.15 -8.31
CA GLU A 240 6.16 18.29 -7.44
C GLU A 240 5.71 16.84 -7.54
N ILE A 241 4.40 16.58 -7.45
CA ILE A 241 3.84 15.23 -7.61
C ILE A 241 4.25 14.65 -8.96
N ASN A 242 4.09 15.42 -10.04
CA ASN A 242 4.47 14.97 -11.38
C ASN A 242 5.95 14.65 -11.50
N SER A 243 6.84 15.43 -10.86
CA SER A 243 8.28 15.16 -10.90
C SER A 243 8.66 13.78 -10.33
N TYR A 244 7.94 13.29 -9.30
CA TYR A 244 8.14 11.94 -8.77
C TYR A 244 7.48 10.87 -9.62
N ILE A 245 6.31 11.15 -10.20
CA ILE A 245 5.66 10.23 -11.14
C ILE A 245 6.56 10.00 -12.36
N ASP A 246 7.11 11.07 -12.91
CA ASP A 246 8.00 11.02 -14.07
C ASP A 246 9.29 10.23 -13.73
N LEU A 247 9.89 10.46 -12.56
CA LEU A 247 11.03 9.69 -12.06
C LEU A 247 10.76 8.18 -12.01
N VAL A 248 9.58 7.79 -11.54
CA VAL A 248 9.19 6.37 -11.49
C VAL A 248 8.97 5.81 -12.90
N LYS A 249 8.31 6.56 -13.79
CA LYS A 249 8.07 6.14 -15.19
C LYS A 249 9.37 6.05 -16.00
N GLU A 250 10.31 6.96 -15.79
CA GLU A 250 11.64 6.92 -16.42
C GLU A 250 12.40 5.65 -16.04
N ASN A 251 12.35 5.25 -14.76
CA ASN A 251 12.99 4.01 -14.31
C ASN A 251 12.45 2.77 -14.99
N GLU A 252 11.16 2.74 -15.35
CA GLU A 252 10.55 1.64 -16.11
C GLU A 252 11.03 1.60 -17.57
N VAL A 253 11.16 2.76 -18.21
CA VAL A 253 11.62 2.88 -19.62
C VAL A 253 13.09 2.53 -19.78
N GLU A 254 13.95 2.88 -18.83
CA GLU A 254 15.38 2.54 -18.88
C GLU A 254 15.64 1.04 -18.94
N ARG A 255 14.79 0.23 -18.32
CA ARG A 255 14.86 -1.23 -18.37
C ARG A 255 14.57 -1.82 -19.75
N GLU A 256 13.69 -1.19 -20.54
CA GLU A 256 13.30 -1.69 -21.87
C GLU A 256 14.38 -1.45 -22.93
N LYS A 257 15.42 -0.66 -22.62
CA LYS A 257 16.54 -0.47 -23.53
C LYS A 257 17.42 -1.74 -23.53
N PRO A 258 17.68 -2.36 -24.70
CA PRO A 258 18.57 -3.50 -24.77
C PRO A 258 19.95 -3.09 -24.25
N VAL A 259 20.49 -3.88 -23.31
CA VAL A 259 21.88 -3.74 -22.88
C VAL A 259 22.75 -4.01 -24.11
N CYS A 260 23.27 -2.95 -24.72
CA CYS A 260 24.32 -3.09 -25.73
C CYS A 260 25.50 -3.79 -25.04
N LYS A 261 25.64 -5.10 -25.26
CA LYS A 261 26.84 -5.84 -24.87
C LYS A 261 27.98 -5.32 -25.76
N HIS A 262 28.88 -4.54 -25.16
CA HIS A 262 30.16 -4.21 -25.72
C HIS A 262 31.15 -5.36 -25.49
#